data_3b47b0956fce70ee50ea90c3ee0eaa52
#
_entry.id   3b47b0956fce70ee50ea90c3ee0eaa52
#
_cell.length_a   1.000
_cell.length_b   1.000
_cell.length_c   1.000
_cell.angle_alpha   90.00
_cell.angle_beta   90.00
_cell.angle_gamma   90.00
#
_symmetry.space_group_name_H-M   'P 1'
#
loop_
_entity.id
_entity.type
_entity.pdbx_description
1 polymer ?
#
loop_
_entity_poly.entity_id
_entity_poly.type
_entity_poly.pdbx_seq_one_letter_code
_entity_poly.pdbx_strand_id
1 'polypeptide(L)'
;MVNAHILLRKHLGIEKIFLLMGGSLGGYQALEWPVMEKEVIQNLFLIGTSAAESAWGIAIHTTQRLAIEADQTWLESTPTAGANGLKVARGIGLLTYRNYEIMHRKQSDPDPDKLDHYKASSYINYQGDKLVKRFNAFSYWILSKAMDSHNLARGRDTLEKVLSTISQPALVMGITTDILCPLHEQYLLRASIPNSTLVEIDSSYGHDGFLIEHQKISKILAKWLQHQHHES
;
A
#
# COMPACT_ATOMS: atom_id res chain seq x y z
N MET A 1 5.68 -9.03 10.69
CA MET A 1 4.23 -8.99 10.39
C MET A 1 3.71 -10.37 10.00
N VAL A 2 4.18 -10.99 8.91
CA VAL A 2 3.68 -12.31 8.44
C VAL A 2 3.76 -13.41 9.50
N ASN A 3 4.83 -13.48 10.31
CA ASN A 3 4.89 -14.43 11.43
C ASN A 3 3.69 -14.32 12.39
N ALA A 4 3.18 -13.10 12.65
CA ALA A 4 2.00 -12.93 13.49
C ALA A 4 0.73 -13.48 12.81
N HIS A 5 0.59 -13.28 11.49
CA HIS A 5 -0.49 -13.87 10.73
C HIS A 5 -0.43 -15.40 10.72
N ILE A 6 0.77 -15.98 10.57
CA ILE A 6 0.99 -17.43 10.64
C ILE A 6 0.58 -17.99 12.01
N LEU A 7 0.95 -17.33 13.10
CA LEU A 7 0.54 -17.72 14.45
C LEU A 7 -0.98 -17.65 14.62
N LEU A 8 -1.61 -16.57 14.15
CA LEU A 8 -3.06 -16.44 14.19
C LEU A 8 -3.76 -17.53 13.36
N ARG A 9 -3.28 -17.78 12.14
CA ARG A 9 -3.81 -18.85 11.28
C ARG A 9 -3.77 -20.22 12.01
N LYS A 10 -2.62 -20.55 12.60
CA LYS A 10 -2.45 -21.80 13.34
C LYS A 10 -3.37 -21.87 14.56
N HIS A 11 -3.51 -20.79 15.31
CA HIS A 11 -4.41 -20.70 16.45
C HIS A 11 -5.89 -20.94 16.06
N LEU A 12 -6.29 -20.45 14.88
CA LEU A 12 -7.64 -20.63 14.33
C LEU A 12 -7.85 -21.98 13.65
N GLY A 13 -6.84 -22.85 13.56
CA GLY A 13 -6.93 -24.14 12.89
C GLY A 13 -7.14 -24.07 11.38
N ILE A 14 -6.79 -22.93 10.74
CA ILE A 14 -6.93 -22.76 9.29
C ILE A 14 -5.76 -23.46 8.60
N GLU A 15 -6.03 -24.51 7.83
CA GLU A 15 -5.01 -25.24 7.10
C GLU A 15 -4.67 -24.62 5.75
N LYS A 16 -5.65 -24.11 5.00
CA LYS A 16 -5.52 -23.51 3.68
C LYS A 16 -6.21 -22.14 3.63
N ILE A 17 -5.63 -21.24 2.87
CA ILE A 17 -6.21 -19.93 2.55
C ILE A 17 -6.52 -19.93 1.05
N PHE A 18 -7.82 -19.90 0.72
CA PHE A 18 -8.28 -19.91 -0.67
C PHE A 18 -7.75 -18.71 -1.47
N LEU A 19 -7.85 -17.52 -0.89
CA LEU A 19 -7.38 -16.28 -1.52
C LEU A 19 -6.70 -15.39 -0.47
N LEU A 20 -5.42 -15.09 -0.68
CA LEU A 20 -4.69 -14.08 0.08
C LEU A 20 -4.66 -12.77 -0.72
N MET A 21 -5.22 -11.71 -0.14
CA MET A 21 -5.33 -10.40 -0.80
C MET A 21 -4.44 -9.38 -0.11
N GLY A 22 -3.70 -8.60 -0.88
CA GLY A 22 -2.88 -7.51 -0.35
C GLY A 22 -2.75 -6.33 -1.30
N GLY A 23 -3.02 -5.12 -0.77
CA GLY A 23 -2.73 -3.86 -1.46
C GLY A 23 -1.68 -3.05 -0.70
N SER A 24 -0.79 -2.33 -1.40
CA SER A 24 0.26 -1.50 -0.79
C SER A 24 1.07 -2.32 0.23
N LEU A 25 1.23 -1.85 1.49
CA LEU A 25 1.86 -2.58 2.60
C LEU A 25 1.26 -4.00 2.81
N GLY A 26 -0.04 -4.17 2.57
CA GLY A 26 -0.67 -5.49 2.62
C GLY A 26 -0.15 -6.44 1.54
N GLY A 27 0.20 -5.90 0.38
CA GLY A 27 0.83 -6.65 -0.71
C GLY A 27 2.23 -7.15 -0.37
N TYR A 28 3.01 -6.37 0.39
CA TYR A 28 4.32 -6.82 0.91
C TYR A 28 4.17 -8.09 1.76
N GLN A 29 3.15 -8.11 2.62
CA GLN A 29 2.83 -9.26 3.44
C GLN A 29 2.28 -10.43 2.63
N ALA A 30 1.45 -10.13 1.62
CA ALA A 30 0.88 -11.15 0.74
C ALA A 30 1.94 -11.80 -0.16
N LEU A 31 3.01 -11.09 -0.53
CA LEU A 31 4.16 -11.66 -1.24
C LEU A 31 5.06 -12.50 -0.32
N GLU A 32 5.28 -12.06 0.89
CA GLU A 32 6.14 -12.73 1.86
C GLU A 32 5.56 -14.08 2.32
N TRP A 33 4.24 -14.18 2.51
CA TRP A 33 3.60 -15.34 3.08
C TRP A 33 3.75 -16.62 2.25
N PRO A 34 3.48 -16.67 0.94
CA PRO A 34 3.67 -17.87 0.13
C PRO A 34 5.14 -18.30 0.02
N VAL A 35 6.09 -17.38 0.18
CA VAL A 35 7.53 -17.74 0.26
C VAL A 35 7.84 -18.44 1.58
N MET A 36 7.16 -18.08 2.67
CA MET A 36 7.35 -18.69 4.00
C MET A 36 6.56 -19.99 4.18
N GLU A 37 5.32 -20.05 3.67
CA GLU A 37 4.41 -21.22 3.79
C GLU A 37 3.78 -21.53 2.42
N LYS A 38 4.57 -22.14 1.54
CA LYS A 38 4.23 -22.37 0.14
C LYS A 38 2.89 -23.09 -0.08
N GLU A 39 2.59 -24.08 0.76
CA GLU A 39 1.42 -24.95 0.57
C GLU A 39 0.13 -24.42 1.20
N VAL A 40 0.18 -23.29 1.93
CA VAL A 40 -0.96 -22.76 2.66
C VAL A 40 -1.85 -21.89 1.77
N ILE A 41 -1.25 -21.10 0.90
CA ILE A 41 -1.94 -20.13 0.05
C ILE A 41 -2.31 -20.80 -1.28
N GLN A 42 -3.58 -20.71 -1.69
CA GLN A 42 -4.05 -21.28 -2.95
C GLN A 42 -4.04 -20.26 -4.09
N ASN A 43 -4.42 -19.01 -3.82
CA ASN A 43 -4.47 -17.94 -4.80
C ASN A 43 -3.98 -16.63 -4.20
N LEU A 44 -3.40 -15.74 -5.02
CA LEU A 44 -2.92 -14.41 -4.64
C LEU A 44 -3.66 -13.33 -5.40
N PHE A 45 -3.99 -12.25 -4.69
CA PHE A 45 -4.42 -10.99 -5.28
C PHE A 45 -3.55 -9.84 -4.75
N LEU A 46 -2.80 -9.22 -5.64
CA LEU A 46 -1.82 -8.17 -5.35
C LEU A 46 -2.23 -6.89 -6.09
N ILE A 47 -2.32 -5.76 -5.39
CA ILE A 47 -2.71 -4.49 -6.02
C ILE A 47 -1.91 -3.31 -5.47
N GLY A 48 -1.35 -2.47 -6.36
CA GLY A 48 -0.61 -1.26 -5.99
C GLY A 48 0.50 -1.55 -4.98
N THR A 49 1.36 -2.53 -5.24
CA THR A 49 2.39 -3.03 -4.33
C THR A 49 3.70 -3.31 -5.06
N SER A 50 4.74 -3.68 -4.33
CA SER A 50 6.06 -4.00 -4.89
C SER A 50 6.72 -5.15 -4.12
N ALA A 51 7.72 -5.79 -4.71
CA ALA A 51 8.50 -6.86 -4.07
C ALA A 51 9.64 -6.34 -3.18
N ALA A 52 10.01 -5.08 -3.33
CA ALA A 52 10.94 -4.37 -2.45
C ALA A 52 10.55 -2.89 -2.39
N GLU A 53 10.84 -2.23 -1.27
CA GLU A 53 10.57 -0.80 -1.17
C GLU A 53 11.51 -0.01 -2.07
N SER A 54 10.94 0.95 -2.80
CA SER A 54 11.67 1.80 -3.73
C SER A 54 12.42 2.93 -3.02
N ALA A 55 13.47 3.48 -3.65
CA ALA A 55 14.12 4.69 -3.16
C ALA A 55 13.14 5.87 -3.06
N TRP A 56 12.15 5.95 -3.95
CA TRP A 56 11.07 6.94 -3.92
C TRP A 56 10.19 6.79 -2.67
N GLY A 57 9.72 5.59 -2.37
CA GLY A 57 8.94 5.30 -1.16
C GLY A 57 9.74 5.59 0.12
N ILE A 58 11.01 5.16 0.18
CA ILE A 58 11.91 5.44 1.31
C ILE A 58 12.07 6.95 1.52
N ALA A 59 12.24 7.74 0.44
CA ALA A 59 12.37 9.19 0.54
C ALA A 59 11.08 9.84 1.10
N ILE A 60 9.90 9.40 0.65
CA ILE A 60 8.61 9.86 1.18
C ILE A 60 8.48 9.52 2.66
N HIS A 61 8.69 8.27 3.03
CA HIS A 61 8.58 7.82 4.43
C HIS A 61 9.59 8.51 5.33
N THR A 62 10.80 8.75 4.83
CA THR A 62 11.82 9.52 5.58
C THR A 62 11.36 10.94 5.82
N THR A 63 10.82 11.64 4.80
CA THR A 63 10.29 13.00 4.96
C THR A 63 9.13 13.04 5.96
N GLN A 64 8.26 12.05 5.95
CA GLN A 64 7.17 11.91 6.92
C GLN A 64 7.69 11.72 8.35
N ARG A 65 8.72 10.89 8.53
CA ARG A 65 9.35 10.69 9.85
C ARG A 65 10.05 11.95 10.35
N LEU A 66 10.79 12.64 9.48
CA LEU A 66 11.41 13.92 9.83
C LEU A 66 10.37 14.94 10.30
N ALA A 67 9.18 14.99 9.69
CA ALA A 67 8.11 15.85 10.15
C ALA A 67 7.60 15.47 11.56
N ILE A 68 7.51 14.17 11.86
CA ILE A 68 7.13 13.68 13.19
C ILE A 68 8.23 13.98 14.22
N GLU A 69 9.48 13.75 13.87
CA GLU A 69 10.64 13.97 14.73
C GLU A 69 10.88 15.46 15.04
N ALA A 70 10.46 16.35 14.15
CA ALA A 70 10.50 17.81 14.36
C ALA A 70 9.42 18.34 15.29
N ASP A 71 8.42 17.53 15.64
CA ASP A 71 7.40 17.92 16.63
C ASP A 71 8.03 18.02 18.02
N GLN A 72 7.84 19.15 18.69
CA GLN A 72 8.43 19.42 20.02
C GLN A 72 8.01 18.39 21.07
N THR A 73 6.84 17.77 20.91
CA THR A 73 6.29 16.76 21.83
C THR A 73 6.72 15.33 21.49
N TRP A 74 7.51 15.12 20.41
CA TRP A 74 7.82 13.76 19.89
C TRP A 74 8.40 12.81 20.96
N LEU A 75 9.24 13.32 21.85
CA LEU A 75 9.90 12.54 22.88
C LEU A 75 9.12 12.48 24.20
N GLU A 76 7.93 13.03 24.27
CA GLU A 76 7.09 12.96 25.45
C GLU A 76 6.45 11.59 25.61
N SER A 77 6.25 11.15 26.85
CA SER A 77 5.57 9.89 27.17
C SER A 77 4.04 10.06 27.22
N THR A 78 3.46 10.66 26.17
CA THR A 78 2.01 10.89 26.08
C THR A 78 1.41 10.22 24.83
N PRO A 79 0.13 9.83 24.86
CA PRO A 79 -0.53 9.23 23.69
C PRO A 79 -0.59 10.16 22.47
N THR A 80 -0.45 11.47 22.66
CA THR A 80 -0.53 12.51 21.63
C THR A 80 0.84 13.03 21.21
N ALA A 81 1.94 12.46 21.74
CA ALA A 81 3.30 12.84 21.35
C ALA A 81 3.48 12.77 19.83
N GLY A 82 4.06 13.81 19.23
CA GLY A 82 4.30 13.89 17.78
C GLY A 82 3.04 14.14 16.94
N ALA A 83 1.91 14.51 17.53
CA ALA A 83 0.62 14.63 16.82
C ALA A 83 0.65 15.69 15.70
N ASN A 84 1.29 16.84 15.91
CA ASN A 84 1.41 17.87 14.88
C ASN A 84 2.31 17.39 13.72
N GLY A 85 3.41 16.72 14.04
CA GLY A 85 4.26 16.08 13.05
C GLY A 85 3.53 15.00 12.25
N LEU A 86 2.72 14.19 12.90
CA LEU A 86 1.85 13.19 12.24
C LEU A 86 0.83 13.85 11.29
N LYS A 87 0.27 14.99 11.68
CA LYS A 87 -0.61 15.78 10.82
C LYS A 87 0.10 16.20 9.53
N VAL A 88 1.33 16.70 9.63
CA VAL A 88 2.16 17.05 8.46
C VAL A 88 2.51 15.81 7.63
N ALA A 89 2.93 14.72 8.27
CA ALA A 89 3.23 13.44 7.62
C ALA A 89 2.02 12.93 6.81
N ARG A 90 0.79 13.09 7.32
CA ARG A 90 -0.44 12.78 6.57
C ARG A 90 -0.59 13.64 5.33
N GLY A 91 -0.31 14.93 5.41
CA GLY A 91 -0.32 15.84 4.26
C GLY A 91 0.63 15.37 3.16
N ILE A 92 1.88 15.05 3.52
CA ILE A 92 2.89 14.49 2.60
C ILE A 92 2.36 13.21 1.94
N GLY A 93 1.80 12.27 2.72
CA GLY A 93 1.24 11.03 2.19
C GLY A 93 0.10 11.29 1.20
N LEU A 94 -0.79 12.24 1.47
CA LEU A 94 -1.91 12.55 0.57
C LEU A 94 -1.46 13.06 -0.80
N LEU A 95 -0.33 13.77 -0.88
CA LEU A 95 0.23 14.24 -2.17
C LEU A 95 0.76 13.08 -3.02
N THR A 96 1.12 11.96 -2.41
CA THR A 96 1.58 10.75 -3.12
C THR A 96 0.47 9.73 -3.34
N TYR A 97 -0.59 9.75 -2.50
CA TYR A 97 -1.74 8.85 -2.64
C TYR A 97 -2.76 9.35 -3.65
N ARG A 98 -2.78 10.65 -3.94
CA ARG A 98 -3.70 11.27 -4.89
C ARG A 98 -2.99 11.63 -6.18
N ASN A 99 -3.74 11.66 -7.28
CA ASN A 99 -3.28 12.19 -8.54
C ASN A 99 -3.56 13.70 -8.63
N TYR A 100 -2.75 14.41 -9.41
CA TYR A 100 -2.93 15.84 -9.67
C TYR A 100 -4.34 16.18 -10.16
N GLU A 101 -4.87 15.43 -11.13
CA GLU A 101 -6.17 15.72 -11.73
C GLU A 101 -7.32 15.70 -10.71
N ILE A 102 -7.35 14.66 -9.84
CA ILE A 102 -8.42 14.56 -8.84
C ILE A 102 -8.27 15.63 -7.76
N MET A 103 -7.03 15.97 -7.39
CA MET A 103 -6.76 17.04 -6.45
C MET A 103 -7.22 18.38 -7.03
N HIS A 104 -6.82 18.71 -8.25
CA HIS A 104 -7.21 19.92 -8.95
C HIS A 104 -8.74 20.00 -9.09
N ARG A 105 -9.38 19.00 -9.65
CA ARG A 105 -10.85 18.97 -9.87
C ARG A 105 -11.66 19.15 -8.59
N LYS A 106 -11.20 18.56 -7.46
CA LYS A 106 -11.97 18.57 -6.20
C LYS A 106 -11.60 19.71 -5.25
N GLN A 107 -10.42 20.26 -5.35
CA GLN A 107 -9.88 21.20 -4.37
C GLN A 107 -9.55 22.58 -4.95
N SER A 108 -9.82 22.84 -6.22
CA SER A 108 -9.74 24.19 -6.80
C SER A 108 -10.81 25.09 -6.20
N ASP A 109 -10.46 26.33 -5.95
CA ASP A 109 -11.38 27.39 -5.57
C ASP A 109 -12.01 28.00 -6.84
N PRO A 110 -13.33 28.31 -6.84
CA PRO A 110 -13.98 28.93 -7.99
C PRO A 110 -13.72 30.43 -8.10
N ASP A 111 -13.30 31.06 -7.00
CA ASP A 111 -12.99 32.50 -6.94
C ASP A 111 -11.51 32.74 -7.29
N PRO A 112 -11.20 33.40 -8.44
CA PRO A 112 -9.82 33.67 -8.86
C PRO A 112 -9.15 34.77 -8.02
N ASP A 113 -9.91 35.61 -7.33
CA ASP A 113 -9.38 36.71 -6.51
C ASP A 113 -9.09 36.30 -5.06
N LYS A 114 -9.32 35.06 -4.72
CA LYS A 114 -9.10 34.50 -3.38
C LYS A 114 -7.60 34.46 -3.06
N LEU A 115 -7.21 35.09 -1.94
CA LEU A 115 -5.81 35.20 -1.50
C LEU A 115 -5.45 34.30 -0.32
N ASP A 116 -6.44 33.73 0.40
CA ASP A 116 -6.21 32.87 1.58
C ASP A 116 -7.38 31.88 1.78
N HIS A 117 -7.26 31.00 2.77
CA HIS A 117 -8.26 30.00 3.12
C HIS A 117 -8.64 29.09 1.96
N TYR A 118 -7.66 28.69 1.16
CA TYR A 118 -7.85 27.83 0.01
C TYR A 118 -8.46 26.48 0.40
N LYS A 119 -9.35 25.99 -0.46
CA LYS A 119 -10.02 24.70 -0.29
C LYS A 119 -9.02 23.55 -0.16
N ALA A 120 -7.93 23.56 -0.95
CA ALA A 120 -6.86 22.59 -0.87
C ALA A 120 -6.17 22.61 0.51
N SER A 121 -5.89 23.80 1.06
CA SER A 121 -5.30 23.95 2.41
C SER A 121 -6.22 23.39 3.48
N SER A 122 -7.50 23.74 3.43
CA SER A 122 -8.52 23.23 4.37
C SER A 122 -8.64 21.70 4.29
N TYR A 123 -8.57 21.14 3.08
CA TYR A 123 -8.60 19.69 2.88
C TYR A 123 -7.41 18.97 3.51
N ILE A 124 -6.19 19.45 3.30
CA ILE A 124 -4.97 18.86 3.91
C ILE A 124 -5.03 18.92 5.43
N ASN A 125 -5.39 20.08 5.99
CA ASN A 125 -5.55 20.25 7.44
C ASN A 125 -6.59 19.28 8.01
N TYR A 126 -7.78 19.22 7.42
CA TYR A 126 -8.85 18.30 7.83
C TYR A 126 -8.40 16.83 7.84
N GLN A 127 -7.72 16.40 6.80
CA GLN A 127 -7.25 15.00 6.68
C GLN A 127 -6.15 14.69 7.71
N GLY A 128 -5.29 15.65 8.01
CA GLY A 128 -4.31 15.55 9.08
C GLY A 128 -4.98 15.37 10.43
N ASP A 129 -5.90 16.27 10.79
CA ASP A 129 -6.67 16.20 12.04
C ASP A 129 -7.48 14.91 12.17
N LYS A 130 -8.05 14.43 11.07
CA LYS A 130 -8.77 13.16 11.02
C LYS A 130 -7.86 11.95 11.31
N LEU A 131 -6.61 11.96 10.83
CA LEU A 131 -5.67 10.89 11.11
C LEU A 131 -5.26 10.88 12.59
N VAL A 132 -4.87 12.02 13.14
CA VAL A 132 -4.41 12.16 14.53
C VAL A 132 -5.45 11.67 15.54
N LYS A 133 -6.75 11.81 15.25
CA LYS A 133 -7.84 11.31 16.11
C LYS A 133 -7.89 9.78 16.23
N ARG A 134 -7.30 9.03 15.32
CA ARG A 134 -7.42 7.56 15.26
C ARG A 134 -6.08 6.82 15.18
N PHE A 135 -4.98 7.54 15.10
CA PHE A 135 -3.65 6.97 14.91
C PHE A 135 -2.62 7.79 15.65
N ASN A 136 -1.62 7.15 16.28
CA ASN A 136 -0.55 7.86 16.96
C ASN A 136 0.74 7.92 16.10
N ALA A 137 1.56 8.93 16.39
CA ALA A 137 2.78 9.21 15.64
C ALA A 137 3.82 8.07 15.73
N PHE A 138 3.95 7.45 16.91
CA PHE A 138 4.90 6.34 17.11
C PHE A 138 4.56 5.13 16.25
N SER A 139 3.30 4.71 16.21
CA SER A 139 2.86 3.62 15.34
C SER A 139 3.08 3.94 13.86
N TYR A 140 2.79 5.18 13.44
CA TYR A 140 3.05 5.61 12.06
C TYR A 140 4.54 5.56 11.72
N TRP A 141 5.38 6.05 12.61
CA TRP A 141 6.83 6.03 12.48
C TRP A 141 7.37 4.60 12.34
N ILE A 142 6.98 3.70 13.23
CA ILE A 142 7.39 2.29 13.21
C ILE A 142 6.91 1.58 11.93
N LEU A 143 5.65 1.79 11.51
CA LEU A 143 5.13 1.16 10.30
C LEU A 143 5.83 1.67 9.04
N SER A 144 6.17 2.97 8.98
CA SER A 144 6.95 3.53 7.86
C SER A 144 8.36 2.94 7.79
N LYS A 145 9.01 2.71 8.95
CA LYS A 145 10.31 1.99 9.00
C LYS A 145 10.18 0.54 8.55
N ALA A 146 9.08 -0.12 8.89
CA ALA A 146 8.82 -1.48 8.44
C ALA A 146 8.64 -1.54 6.91
N MET A 147 7.98 -0.54 6.30
CA MET A 147 7.88 -0.43 4.83
C MET A 147 9.26 -0.23 4.19
N ASP A 148 10.08 0.71 4.68
CA ASP A 148 11.44 0.93 4.16
C ASP A 148 12.30 -0.33 4.16
N SER A 149 12.07 -1.21 5.14
CA SER A 149 12.81 -2.45 5.27
C SER A 149 12.29 -3.59 4.39
N HIS A 150 11.19 -3.37 3.64
CA HIS A 150 10.65 -4.42 2.78
C HIS A 150 11.60 -4.73 1.63
N ASN A 151 11.99 -6.00 1.54
CA ASN A 151 12.73 -6.56 0.42
C ASN A 151 12.58 -8.08 0.47
N LEU A 152 11.83 -8.63 -0.46
CA LEU A 152 11.52 -10.05 -0.53
C LEU A 152 12.78 -10.91 -0.74
N ALA A 153 13.84 -10.36 -1.34
CA ALA A 153 15.13 -11.02 -1.56
C ALA A 153 16.02 -11.06 -0.32
N ARG A 154 15.70 -10.31 0.75
CA ARG A 154 16.58 -10.17 1.92
C ARG A 154 16.89 -11.51 2.58
N GLY A 155 18.18 -11.87 2.62
CA GLY A 155 18.66 -13.13 3.20
C GLY A 155 18.27 -14.38 2.39
N ARG A 156 17.90 -14.20 1.13
CA ARG A 156 17.51 -15.26 0.18
C ARG A 156 18.38 -15.22 -1.07
N ASP A 157 17.77 -15.16 -2.25
CA ASP A 157 18.43 -15.06 -3.57
C ASP A 157 18.08 -13.70 -4.23
N THR A 158 18.28 -13.54 -5.55
CA THR A 158 17.83 -12.37 -6.27
C THR A 158 16.30 -12.25 -6.21
N LEU A 159 15.79 -11.04 -6.41
CA LEU A 159 14.37 -10.75 -6.31
C LEU A 159 13.56 -11.63 -7.28
N GLU A 160 14.03 -11.73 -8.52
CA GLU A 160 13.40 -12.52 -9.57
C GLU A 160 13.36 -14.01 -9.22
N LYS A 161 14.45 -14.54 -8.67
CA LYS A 161 14.49 -15.95 -8.24
C LYS A 161 13.55 -16.21 -7.07
N VAL A 162 13.45 -15.31 -6.11
CA VAL A 162 12.50 -15.49 -4.99
C VAL A 162 11.07 -15.41 -5.50
N LEU A 163 10.74 -14.43 -6.35
CA LEU A 163 9.42 -14.30 -6.96
C LEU A 163 9.05 -15.53 -7.79
N SER A 164 10.01 -16.13 -8.51
CA SER A 164 9.77 -17.33 -9.32
C SER A 164 9.43 -18.58 -8.49
N THR A 165 9.66 -18.56 -7.17
CA THR A 165 9.23 -19.64 -6.28
C THR A 165 7.75 -19.58 -5.91
N ILE A 166 7.07 -18.47 -6.17
CA ILE A 166 5.65 -18.28 -5.93
C ILE A 166 4.90 -19.00 -7.07
N SER A 167 4.43 -20.21 -6.80
CA SER A 167 3.78 -21.07 -7.78
C SER A 167 2.25 -20.91 -7.83
N GLN A 168 1.68 -20.20 -6.88
CA GLN A 168 0.25 -19.95 -6.81
C GLN A 168 -0.22 -19.09 -7.97
N PRO A 169 -1.43 -19.32 -8.51
CA PRO A 169 -2.09 -18.36 -9.39
C PRO A 169 -2.15 -16.99 -8.72
N ALA A 170 -1.70 -15.94 -9.42
CA ALA A 170 -1.62 -14.59 -8.90
C ALA A 170 -2.29 -13.59 -9.84
N LEU A 171 -3.26 -12.83 -9.34
CA LEU A 171 -3.77 -11.65 -10.02
C LEU A 171 -3.01 -10.42 -9.51
N VAL A 172 -2.27 -9.78 -10.39
CA VAL A 172 -1.55 -8.53 -10.12
C VAL A 172 -2.32 -7.38 -10.74
N MET A 173 -2.63 -6.34 -9.96
CA MET A 173 -3.28 -5.14 -10.48
C MET A 173 -2.44 -3.89 -10.19
N GLY A 174 -2.34 -3.01 -11.20
CA GLY A 174 -1.71 -1.69 -11.07
C GLY A 174 -2.71 -0.59 -11.39
N ILE A 175 -2.51 0.57 -10.78
CA ILE A 175 -3.29 1.78 -11.07
C ILE A 175 -2.46 2.68 -11.99
N THR A 176 -3.03 3.11 -13.11
CA THR A 176 -2.28 3.84 -14.16
C THR A 176 -1.67 5.16 -13.69
N THR A 177 -2.29 5.80 -12.71
CA THR A 177 -1.85 7.10 -12.18
C THR A 177 -1.18 7.00 -10.80
N ASP A 178 -0.87 5.78 -10.33
CA ASP A 178 -0.17 5.55 -9.07
C ASP A 178 1.30 5.96 -9.19
N ILE A 179 1.70 6.98 -8.42
CA ILE A 179 3.10 7.44 -8.34
C ILE A 179 3.85 6.84 -7.14
N LEU A 180 3.16 6.19 -6.22
CA LEU A 180 3.76 5.56 -5.05
C LEU A 180 4.21 4.13 -5.36
N CYS A 181 3.33 3.34 -5.98
CA CYS A 181 3.63 2.01 -6.50
C CYS A 181 3.32 1.97 -8.01
N PRO A 182 4.16 2.63 -8.84
CA PRO A 182 3.89 2.80 -10.26
C PRO A 182 3.88 1.47 -11.02
N LEU A 183 3.29 1.46 -12.22
CA LEU A 183 3.05 0.24 -13.00
C LEU A 183 4.29 -0.62 -13.22
N HIS A 184 5.50 -0.04 -13.30
CA HIS A 184 6.72 -0.83 -13.50
C HIS A 184 6.97 -1.83 -12.35
N GLU A 185 6.52 -1.55 -11.13
CA GLU A 185 6.57 -2.50 -10.01
C GLU A 185 5.66 -3.71 -10.28
N GLN A 186 4.47 -3.48 -10.83
CA GLN A 186 3.55 -4.55 -11.18
C GLN A 186 4.02 -5.33 -12.41
N TYR A 187 4.70 -4.68 -13.35
CA TYR A 187 5.33 -5.39 -14.48
C TYR A 187 6.44 -6.33 -14.01
N LEU A 188 7.24 -5.92 -13.02
CA LEU A 188 8.23 -6.79 -12.40
C LEU A 188 7.59 -8.03 -11.75
N LEU A 189 6.51 -7.83 -10.97
CA LEU A 189 5.76 -8.93 -10.37
C LEU A 189 5.22 -9.88 -11.43
N ARG A 190 4.59 -9.34 -12.50
CA ARG A 190 4.06 -10.15 -13.61
C ARG A 190 5.15 -10.92 -14.34
N ALA A 191 6.30 -10.32 -14.56
CA ALA A 191 7.41 -10.95 -15.29
C ALA A 191 8.08 -12.06 -14.47
N SER A 192 8.05 -11.95 -13.13
CA SER A 192 8.83 -12.82 -12.23
C SER A 192 7.99 -13.92 -11.57
N ILE A 193 6.67 -13.73 -11.38
CA ILE A 193 5.77 -14.75 -10.82
C ILE A 193 5.19 -15.60 -11.97
N PRO A 194 5.52 -16.91 -12.07
CA PRO A 194 5.20 -17.73 -13.25
C PRO A 194 3.71 -17.75 -13.62
N ASN A 195 2.84 -17.98 -12.62
CA ASN A 195 1.40 -18.13 -12.82
C ASN A 195 0.64 -16.83 -12.53
N SER A 196 1.15 -15.70 -13.01
CA SER A 196 0.52 -14.41 -12.75
C SER A 196 -0.22 -13.85 -13.96
N THR A 197 -1.24 -13.06 -13.70
CA THR A 197 -1.99 -12.26 -14.69
C THR A 197 -1.92 -10.79 -14.25
N LEU A 198 -1.58 -9.89 -15.16
CA LEU A 198 -1.56 -8.46 -14.90
C LEU A 198 -2.82 -7.80 -15.46
N VAL A 199 -3.43 -6.91 -14.67
CA VAL A 199 -4.51 -6.01 -15.10
C VAL A 199 -4.20 -4.59 -14.66
N GLU A 200 -4.26 -3.67 -15.60
CA GLU A 200 -4.13 -2.23 -15.34
C GLU A 200 -5.51 -1.60 -15.12
N ILE A 201 -5.63 -0.83 -14.05
CA ILE A 201 -6.84 -0.09 -13.71
C ILE A 201 -6.64 1.37 -14.07
N ASP A 202 -7.36 1.83 -15.08
CA ASP A 202 -7.44 3.26 -15.38
C ASP A 202 -8.26 3.98 -14.30
N SER A 203 -7.59 4.85 -13.56
CA SER A 203 -8.18 5.63 -12.47
C SER A 203 -7.43 6.95 -12.29
N SER A 204 -8.16 8.03 -12.10
CA SER A 204 -7.61 9.34 -11.76
C SER A 204 -7.32 9.54 -10.26
N TYR A 205 -7.46 8.48 -9.44
CA TYR A 205 -7.33 8.60 -7.98
C TYR A 205 -5.92 8.30 -7.45
N GLY A 206 -4.95 8.00 -8.32
CA GLY A 206 -3.60 7.63 -7.90
C GLY A 206 -3.57 6.33 -7.12
N HIS A 207 -2.68 6.22 -6.15
CA HIS A 207 -2.57 5.05 -5.27
C HIS A 207 -3.89 4.69 -4.57
N ASP A 208 -4.67 5.70 -4.13
CA ASP A 208 -5.99 5.46 -3.53
C ASP A 208 -7.01 4.82 -4.49
N GLY A 209 -6.70 4.72 -5.80
CA GLY A 209 -7.54 4.04 -6.79
C GLY A 209 -7.91 2.62 -6.37
N PHE A 210 -7.01 1.89 -5.70
CA PHE A 210 -7.32 0.53 -5.25
C PHE A 210 -8.40 0.46 -4.15
N LEU A 211 -8.64 1.56 -3.43
CA LEU A 211 -9.73 1.67 -2.44
C LEU A 211 -11.03 2.21 -3.04
N ILE A 212 -10.92 3.01 -4.12
CA ILE A 212 -12.06 3.74 -4.68
C ILE A 212 -12.70 2.97 -5.83
N GLU A 213 -11.90 2.33 -6.69
CA GLU A 213 -12.37 1.58 -7.86
C GLU A 213 -12.88 0.17 -7.51
N HIS A 214 -13.42 -0.01 -6.31
CA HIS A 214 -13.83 -1.32 -5.77
C HIS A 214 -14.79 -2.08 -6.68
N GLN A 215 -15.67 -1.41 -7.42
CA GLN A 215 -16.61 -2.08 -8.34
C GLN A 215 -15.90 -2.68 -9.56
N LYS A 216 -14.94 -1.94 -10.16
CA LYS A 216 -14.10 -2.45 -11.27
C LYS A 216 -13.25 -3.64 -10.78
N ILE A 217 -12.57 -3.43 -9.65
CA ILE A 217 -11.66 -4.43 -9.05
C ILE A 217 -12.44 -5.71 -8.71
N SER A 218 -13.59 -5.61 -8.06
CA SER A 218 -14.41 -6.78 -7.69
C SER A 218 -14.89 -7.57 -8.91
N LYS A 219 -15.30 -6.90 -9.99
CA LYS A 219 -15.72 -7.57 -11.22
C LYS A 219 -14.57 -8.35 -11.88
N ILE A 220 -13.39 -7.75 -11.92
CA ILE A 220 -12.20 -8.38 -12.51
C ILE A 220 -11.76 -9.57 -11.65
N LEU A 221 -11.69 -9.39 -10.33
CA LEU A 221 -11.32 -10.46 -9.40
C LEU A 221 -12.30 -11.64 -9.47
N ALA A 222 -13.61 -11.37 -9.47
CA ALA A 222 -14.62 -12.44 -9.57
C ALA A 222 -14.48 -13.23 -10.88
N LYS A 223 -14.28 -12.55 -12.01
CA LYS A 223 -14.05 -13.20 -13.30
C LYS A 223 -12.77 -14.03 -13.28
N TRP A 224 -11.68 -13.50 -12.74
CA TRP A 224 -10.42 -14.22 -12.67
C TRP A 224 -10.55 -15.49 -11.79
N LEU A 225 -11.20 -15.41 -10.64
CA LEU A 225 -11.44 -16.56 -9.76
C LEU A 225 -12.27 -17.66 -10.42
N GLN A 226 -13.27 -17.30 -11.24
CA GLN A 226 -14.05 -18.30 -12.00
C GLN A 226 -13.17 -19.13 -12.95
N HIS A 227 -12.17 -18.52 -13.61
CA HIS A 227 -11.24 -19.24 -14.48
C HIS A 227 -10.35 -20.21 -13.69
N GLN A 228 -9.91 -19.85 -12.47
CA GLN A 228 -9.09 -20.72 -11.64
C GLN A 228 -9.82 -22.01 -11.21
N HIS A 229 -11.15 -21.96 -11.08
CA HIS A 229 -11.97 -23.14 -10.74
C HIS A 229 -12.20 -24.10 -11.91
N HIS A 230 -12.00 -23.68 -13.14
CA HIS A 230 -12.18 -24.53 -14.33
C HIS A 230 -10.90 -25.25 -14.75
N GLU A 231 -9.75 -24.84 -14.23
CA GLU A 231 -8.43 -25.43 -14.54
C GLU A 231 -7.91 -26.37 -13.43
N SER A 232 -8.62 -26.51 -12.34
CA SER A 232 -8.35 -27.41 -11.20
C SER A 232 -9.29 -28.62 -11.23
#